data_0c93037b6a41db5e8bcedcdd44add537
#
_entry.id   0c93037b6a41db5e8bcedcdd44add537
#
_cell.length_a   1.000
_cell.length_b   1.000
_cell.length_c   1.000
_cell.angle_alpha   90.00
_cell.angle_beta   90.00
_cell.angle_gamma   90.00
#
_symmetry.space_group_name_H-M   'P 1'
#
loop_
_entity.id
_entity.type
_entity.pdbx_description
1 polymer ?
#
loop_
_entity_poly.entity_id
_entity_poly.type
_entity_poly.pdbx_seq_one_letter_code
_entity_poly.pdbx_strand_id
1 'polypeptide(L)'
;LGDVYKRQEFDLEDRIEELNHKLVEISKRAADGKALVAGDLTMTGQQLKPMGPLDFEELIDVYKEQIRYLTEAGADLLVVETMMSLQESRAALIAAKETCPDIPVMVTMTFESDGRSLFGTDAATAAIVLSSLGADAVGANCSTGPDQMAEVIRRMAKVTDIPIIAKPNAGLPSLDEKGQTVYDMGPEEFGADMELLLDAGAQILGGCCGTTPEHIRKMTYRLAGRPVPV
;
A
#
# COMPACT_ATOMS: atom_id res chain seq x y z
N LEU A 1 11.16 0.67 -5.27
CA LEU A 1 12.41 1.07 -5.97
C LEU A 1 12.41 2.56 -6.38
N GLY A 2 11.64 3.42 -5.71
CA GLY A 2 11.39 4.79 -6.13
C GLY A 2 12.27 5.87 -5.50
N ASP A 3 12.59 5.77 -4.22
CA ASP A 3 13.35 6.78 -3.47
C ASP A 3 14.88 6.64 -3.64
N VAL A 4 15.62 7.65 -3.18
CA VAL A 4 17.07 7.73 -3.34
C VAL A 4 17.80 6.56 -2.68
N TYR A 5 17.40 6.11 -1.50
CA TYR A 5 18.06 5.01 -0.79
C TYR A 5 17.89 3.67 -1.53
N LYS A 6 16.68 3.41 -2.05
CA LYS A 6 16.43 2.23 -2.88
C LYS A 6 17.23 2.25 -4.19
N ARG A 7 17.46 3.43 -4.76
CA ARG A 7 18.27 3.57 -5.98
C ARG A 7 19.75 3.39 -5.72
N GLN A 8 20.25 3.80 -4.56
CA GLN A 8 21.65 3.58 -4.15
C GLN A 8 22.03 2.10 -4.09
N GLU A 9 21.10 1.22 -3.75
CA GLU A 9 21.34 -0.24 -3.75
C GLU A 9 21.76 -0.77 -5.14
N PHE A 10 21.50 -0.02 -6.21
CA PHE A 10 21.73 -0.40 -7.61
C PHE A 10 22.58 0.61 -8.39
N ASP A 11 23.23 1.56 -7.72
CA ASP A 11 23.99 2.65 -8.34
C ASP A 11 23.13 3.45 -9.35
N LEU A 12 21.88 3.77 -8.99
CA LEU A 12 20.87 4.43 -9.84
C LEU A 12 20.31 5.73 -9.22
N GLU A 13 20.95 6.28 -8.21
CA GLU A 13 20.50 7.51 -7.53
C GLU A 13 20.42 8.71 -8.48
N ASP A 14 21.38 8.83 -9.40
CA ASP A 14 21.40 9.89 -10.42
C ASP A 14 20.24 9.78 -11.45
N ARG A 15 19.48 8.69 -11.42
CA ARG A 15 18.39 8.42 -12.36
C ARG A 15 17.00 8.39 -11.70
N ILE A 16 16.88 8.88 -10.48
CA ILE A 16 15.63 8.82 -9.71
C ILE A 16 14.48 9.53 -10.47
N GLU A 17 14.71 10.71 -11.00
CA GLU A 17 13.76 11.48 -11.82
C GLU A 17 13.33 10.68 -13.05
N GLU A 18 14.29 10.30 -13.90
CA GLU A 18 14.03 9.57 -15.15
C GLU A 18 13.21 8.31 -14.92
N LEU A 19 13.59 7.52 -13.90
CA LEU A 19 12.96 6.23 -13.65
C LEU A 19 11.55 6.36 -13.08
N ASN A 20 11.31 7.32 -12.17
CA ASN A 20 9.96 7.57 -11.67
C ASN A 20 9.04 8.08 -12.79
N HIS A 21 9.49 9.00 -13.64
CA HIS A 21 8.74 9.47 -14.80
C HIS A 21 8.38 8.33 -15.74
N LYS A 22 9.35 7.50 -16.14
CA LYS A 22 9.11 6.36 -17.05
C LYS A 22 8.13 5.33 -16.48
N LEU A 23 8.18 5.04 -15.19
CA LEU A 23 7.26 4.11 -14.56
C LEU A 23 5.80 4.62 -14.63
N VAL A 24 5.58 5.90 -14.33
CA VAL A 24 4.24 6.50 -14.45
C VAL A 24 3.79 6.53 -15.92
N GLU A 25 4.63 6.95 -16.86
CA GLU A 25 4.32 6.97 -18.28
C GLU A 25 3.92 5.60 -18.83
N ILE A 26 4.65 4.53 -18.46
CA ILE A 26 4.33 3.15 -18.87
C ILE A 26 2.96 2.74 -18.32
N SER A 27 2.71 3.04 -17.05
CA SER A 27 1.44 2.73 -16.38
C SER A 27 0.28 3.50 -17.01
N LYS A 28 0.45 4.79 -17.32
CA LYS A 28 -0.55 5.61 -18.04
C LYS A 28 -0.88 5.05 -19.42
N ARG A 29 0.14 4.63 -20.18
CA ARG A 29 -0.09 3.99 -21.50
C ARG A 29 -0.85 2.69 -21.35
N ALA A 30 -0.52 1.87 -20.35
CA ALA A 30 -1.22 0.60 -20.11
C ALA A 30 -2.66 0.80 -19.62
N ALA A 31 -2.89 1.82 -18.80
CA ALA A 31 -4.23 2.18 -18.32
C ALA A 31 -5.15 2.70 -19.44
N ASP A 32 -4.60 3.31 -20.48
CA ASP A 32 -5.33 3.80 -21.67
C ASP A 32 -6.59 4.62 -21.31
N GLY A 33 -6.52 5.43 -20.25
CA GLY A 33 -7.63 6.22 -19.71
C GLY A 33 -8.76 5.40 -19.05
N LYS A 34 -8.61 4.09 -18.91
CA LYS A 34 -9.63 3.20 -18.33
C LYS A 34 -9.46 3.01 -16.82
N ALA A 35 -8.31 3.38 -16.28
CA ALA A 35 -8.00 3.29 -14.86
C ALA A 35 -7.13 4.49 -14.43
N LEU A 36 -7.23 4.84 -13.14
CA LEU A 36 -6.31 5.78 -12.52
C LEU A 36 -4.95 5.12 -12.30
N VAL A 37 -3.88 5.90 -12.36
CA VAL A 37 -2.52 5.47 -12.10
C VAL A 37 -2.04 6.06 -10.78
N ALA A 38 -1.70 5.20 -9.84
CA ALA A 38 -1.14 5.59 -8.57
C ALA A 38 0.39 5.70 -8.64
N GLY A 39 0.93 6.78 -8.12
CA GLY A 39 2.35 6.88 -7.78
C GLY A 39 2.62 6.10 -6.51
N ASP A 40 3.48 5.08 -6.59
CA ASP A 40 3.76 4.16 -5.49
C ASP A 40 4.96 4.61 -4.66
N LEU A 41 4.75 4.65 -3.34
CA LEU A 41 5.72 4.95 -2.30
C LEU A 41 5.76 3.79 -1.30
N THR A 42 6.94 3.38 -0.90
CA THR A 42 7.12 2.32 0.10
C THR A 42 8.24 2.69 1.07
N MET A 43 8.56 1.80 2.00
CA MET A 43 9.65 2.01 2.96
C MET A 43 10.99 2.23 2.25
N THR A 44 11.79 3.15 2.80
CA THR A 44 13.16 3.41 2.32
C THR A 44 14.15 2.30 2.65
N GLY A 45 13.84 1.46 3.63
CA GLY A 45 14.75 0.47 4.19
C GLY A 45 15.71 1.04 5.23
N GLN A 46 15.68 2.36 5.45
CA GLN A 46 16.48 3.01 6.48
C GLN A 46 15.74 3.05 7.82
N GLN A 47 16.51 3.05 8.91
CA GLN A 47 15.93 3.17 10.25
C GLN A 47 16.03 4.60 10.78
N LEU A 48 14.92 5.07 11.33
CA LEU A 48 14.85 6.38 12.00
C LEU A 48 15.56 6.37 13.36
N LYS A 49 16.08 7.53 13.75
CA LYS A 49 16.57 7.75 15.12
C LYS A 49 15.48 7.43 16.16
N PRO A 50 15.84 6.89 17.32
CA PRO A 50 17.20 6.59 17.80
C PRO A 50 17.73 5.21 17.35
N MET A 51 16.96 4.41 16.62
CA MET A 51 17.34 3.03 16.23
C MET A 51 18.28 3.00 15.03
N GLY A 52 18.23 3.99 14.17
CA GLY A 52 19.12 4.17 12.99
C GLY A 52 19.63 5.60 12.89
N PRO A 53 20.32 5.94 11.80
CA PRO A 53 20.94 7.25 11.63
C PRO A 53 19.98 8.34 11.11
N LEU A 54 18.87 7.97 10.45
CA LEU A 54 18.04 8.88 9.67
C LEU A 54 17.18 9.77 10.57
N ASP A 55 17.18 11.07 10.32
CA ASP A 55 16.26 12.02 10.97
C ASP A 55 14.88 11.99 10.32
N PHE A 56 13.84 12.28 11.10
CA PHE A 56 12.46 12.27 10.60
C PHE A 56 12.22 13.34 9.52
N GLU A 57 12.78 14.52 9.69
CA GLU A 57 12.69 15.62 8.71
C GLU A 57 13.43 15.28 7.40
N GLU A 58 14.61 14.66 7.51
CA GLU A 58 15.36 14.18 6.35
C GLU A 58 14.55 13.13 5.56
N LEU A 59 13.87 12.23 6.25
CA LEU A 59 12.99 11.24 5.61
C LEU A 59 11.82 11.91 4.87
N ILE A 60 11.22 12.97 5.43
CA ILE A 60 10.18 13.75 4.74
C ILE A 60 10.73 14.32 3.43
N ASP A 61 11.94 14.88 3.43
CA ASP A 61 12.55 15.46 2.23
C ASP A 61 12.84 14.40 1.16
N VAL A 62 13.27 13.19 1.55
CA VAL A 62 13.44 12.04 0.64
C VAL A 62 12.11 11.68 -0.05
N TYR A 63 11.02 11.62 0.71
CA TYR A 63 9.70 11.34 0.11
C TYR A 63 9.21 12.49 -0.78
N LYS A 64 9.44 13.75 -0.40
CA LYS A 64 9.08 14.92 -1.24
C LYS A 64 9.75 14.85 -2.61
N GLU A 65 11.00 14.46 -2.66
CA GLU A 65 11.72 14.32 -3.92
C GLU A 65 11.03 13.30 -4.84
N GLN A 66 10.78 12.10 -4.37
CA GLN A 66 10.10 11.06 -5.16
C GLN A 66 8.68 11.48 -5.56
N ILE A 67 7.90 12.04 -4.62
CA ILE A 67 6.52 12.48 -4.85
C ILE A 67 6.47 13.52 -5.98
N ARG A 68 7.39 14.48 -5.98
CA ARG A 68 7.48 15.48 -7.03
C ARG A 68 7.61 14.83 -8.41
N TYR A 69 8.53 13.89 -8.59
CA TYR A 69 8.71 13.21 -9.88
C TYR A 69 7.50 12.38 -10.30
N LEU A 70 6.85 11.69 -9.35
CA LEU A 70 5.64 10.92 -9.64
C LEU A 70 4.47 11.82 -10.08
N THR A 71 4.30 12.95 -9.42
CA THR A 71 3.20 13.89 -9.73
C THR A 71 3.45 14.69 -11.00
N GLU A 72 4.68 15.12 -11.25
CA GLU A 72 5.10 15.76 -12.52
C GLU A 72 4.90 14.82 -13.72
N ALA A 73 5.10 13.51 -13.54
CA ALA A 73 4.83 12.50 -14.57
C ALA A 73 3.33 12.20 -14.77
N GLY A 74 2.45 12.80 -13.95
CA GLY A 74 1.01 12.73 -14.09
C GLY A 74 0.34 11.56 -13.36
N ALA A 75 0.87 11.12 -12.23
CA ALA A 75 0.15 10.21 -11.33
C ALA A 75 -1.18 10.85 -10.89
N ASP A 76 -2.26 10.06 -10.89
CA ASP A 76 -3.61 10.56 -10.54
C ASP A 76 -3.83 10.58 -9.03
N LEU A 77 -3.13 9.76 -8.29
CA LEU A 77 -3.14 9.64 -6.84
C LEU A 77 -1.80 9.08 -6.36
N LEU A 78 -1.57 9.13 -5.05
CA LEU A 78 -0.43 8.49 -4.41
C LEU A 78 -0.90 7.31 -3.55
N VAL A 79 -0.11 6.26 -3.53
CA VAL A 79 -0.26 5.15 -2.58
C VAL A 79 1.03 4.95 -1.81
N VAL A 80 0.94 5.08 -0.49
CA VAL A 80 2.01 4.74 0.45
C VAL A 80 1.71 3.34 0.94
N GLU A 81 2.43 2.31 0.48
CA GLU A 81 2.04 0.92 0.74
C GLU A 81 3.14 0.04 1.30
N THR A 82 2.72 -1.07 1.89
CA THR A 82 3.59 -2.08 2.51
C THR A 82 4.44 -1.49 3.64
N MET A 83 3.87 -0.53 4.36
CA MET A 83 4.57 0.17 5.43
C MET A 83 4.55 -0.66 6.72
N MET A 84 5.72 -0.87 7.31
CA MET A 84 5.86 -1.61 8.58
C MET A 84 6.00 -0.68 9.78
N SER A 85 6.36 0.59 9.54
CA SER A 85 6.57 1.63 10.55
C SER A 85 5.51 2.73 10.43
N LEU A 86 4.79 3.00 11.52
CA LEU A 86 3.86 4.13 11.56
C LEU A 86 4.60 5.46 11.42
N GLN A 87 5.82 5.58 11.95
CA GLN A 87 6.60 6.81 11.83
C GLN A 87 6.99 7.10 10.39
N GLU A 88 7.42 6.08 9.66
CA GLU A 88 7.77 6.23 8.25
C GLU A 88 6.53 6.50 7.38
N SER A 89 5.38 5.84 7.68
CA SER A 89 4.09 6.14 7.05
C SER A 89 3.67 7.60 7.25
N ARG A 90 3.88 8.15 8.46
CA ARG A 90 3.62 9.56 8.76
C ARG A 90 4.50 10.49 7.95
N ALA A 91 5.80 10.20 7.85
CA ALA A 91 6.73 11.02 7.07
C ALA A 91 6.32 11.08 5.59
N ALA A 92 5.98 9.92 4.99
CA ALA A 92 5.51 9.86 3.61
C ALA A 92 4.20 10.62 3.40
N LEU A 93 3.23 10.49 4.33
CA LEU A 93 1.95 11.19 4.25
C LEU A 93 2.12 12.72 4.41
N ILE A 94 2.94 13.17 5.36
CA ILE A 94 3.27 14.60 5.55
C ILE A 94 3.93 15.14 4.28
N ALA A 95 4.93 14.43 3.74
CA ALA A 95 5.59 14.82 2.50
C ALA A 95 4.59 14.99 1.34
N ALA A 96 3.63 14.05 1.21
CA ALA A 96 2.60 14.13 0.17
C ALA A 96 1.68 15.34 0.34
N LYS A 97 1.17 15.56 1.56
CA LYS A 97 0.26 16.68 1.84
C LYS A 97 0.94 18.04 1.71
N GLU A 98 2.23 18.14 1.95
CA GLU A 98 3.01 19.37 1.77
C GLU A 98 3.41 19.61 0.31
N THR A 99 3.65 18.55 -0.48
CA THR A 99 4.11 18.66 -1.87
C THR A 99 2.95 18.78 -2.87
N CYS A 100 1.87 18.01 -2.65
CA CYS A 100 0.73 17.92 -3.57
C CYS A 100 -0.60 17.78 -2.80
N PRO A 101 -1.07 18.85 -2.12
CA PRO A 101 -2.22 18.79 -1.22
C PRO A 101 -3.53 18.40 -1.92
N ASP A 102 -3.65 18.62 -3.22
CA ASP A 102 -4.85 18.35 -4.01
C ASP A 102 -4.90 16.90 -4.56
N ILE A 103 -3.81 16.14 -4.47
CA ILE A 103 -3.75 14.76 -4.97
C ILE A 103 -4.17 13.80 -3.84
N PRO A 104 -5.12 12.87 -4.10
CA PRO A 104 -5.51 11.88 -3.10
C PRO A 104 -4.35 10.99 -2.68
N VAL A 105 -4.23 10.73 -1.38
CA VAL A 105 -3.18 9.89 -0.79
C VAL A 105 -3.80 8.74 -0.01
N MET A 106 -3.55 7.54 -0.46
CA MET A 106 -3.94 6.30 0.21
C MET A 106 -2.75 5.73 0.98
N VAL A 107 -2.97 5.25 2.21
CA VAL A 107 -1.90 4.68 3.03
C VAL A 107 -2.28 3.29 3.50
N THR A 108 -1.44 2.29 3.21
CA THR A 108 -1.60 0.92 3.72
C THR A 108 -0.36 0.47 4.49
N MET A 109 -0.60 -0.16 5.63
CA MET A 109 0.43 -0.78 6.44
C MET A 109 0.34 -2.30 6.37
N THR A 110 1.44 -2.95 6.70
CA THR A 110 1.50 -4.41 6.80
C THR A 110 1.39 -4.84 8.26
N PHE A 111 0.51 -5.79 8.52
CA PHE A 111 0.24 -6.33 9.86
C PHE A 111 0.46 -7.83 9.88
N GLU A 112 1.08 -8.31 10.94
CA GLU A 112 1.23 -9.73 11.22
C GLU A 112 -0.11 -10.34 11.71
N SER A 113 -0.14 -11.65 11.88
CA SER A 113 -1.35 -12.38 12.29
C SER A 113 -1.93 -11.96 13.65
N ASP A 114 -1.15 -11.32 14.50
CA ASP A 114 -1.59 -10.74 15.78
C ASP A 114 -2.27 -9.36 15.64
N GLY A 115 -2.28 -8.80 14.42
CA GLY A 115 -2.85 -7.49 14.09
C GLY A 115 -1.94 -6.31 14.44
N ARG A 116 -0.63 -6.56 14.59
CA ARG A 116 0.39 -5.52 14.80
C ARG A 116 1.35 -5.44 13.63
N SER A 117 1.84 -4.24 13.36
CA SER A 117 2.95 -4.06 12.42
C SER A 117 4.26 -4.58 13.02
N LEU A 118 5.29 -4.75 12.19
CA LEU A 118 6.63 -5.19 12.63
C LEU A 118 7.17 -4.36 13.81
N PHE A 119 6.87 -3.06 13.85
CA PHE A 119 7.27 -2.17 14.95
C PHE A 119 6.22 -2.04 16.06
N GLY A 120 5.25 -2.97 16.11
CA GLY A 120 4.31 -3.12 17.23
C GLY A 120 3.07 -2.23 17.19
N THR A 121 2.88 -1.41 16.16
CA THR A 121 1.69 -0.57 16.02
C THR A 121 0.47 -1.43 15.71
N ASP A 122 -0.60 -1.28 16.48
CA ASP A 122 -1.88 -1.96 16.17
C ASP A 122 -2.67 -1.23 15.08
N ALA A 123 -3.57 -1.97 14.43
CA ALA A 123 -4.31 -1.51 13.27
C ALA A 123 -5.22 -0.30 13.57
N ALA A 124 -5.86 -0.26 14.73
CA ALA A 124 -6.73 0.87 15.11
C ALA A 124 -5.91 2.14 15.34
N THR A 125 -4.79 2.04 16.03
CA THR A 125 -3.86 3.18 16.22
C THR A 125 -3.36 3.71 14.87
N ALA A 126 -2.98 2.82 13.94
CA ALA A 126 -2.55 3.22 12.61
C ALA A 126 -3.66 3.99 11.86
N ALA A 127 -4.89 3.47 11.86
CA ALA A 127 -6.02 4.11 11.20
C ALA A 127 -6.31 5.51 11.79
N ILE A 128 -6.36 5.64 13.13
CA ILE A 128 -6.60 6.92 13.80
C ILE A 128 -5.53 7.95 13.42
N VAL A 129 -4.25 7.58 13.53
CA VAL A 129 -3.16 8.53 13.29
C VAL A 129 -3.11 8.96 11.82
N LEU A 130 -3.21 8.02 10.88
CA LEU A 130 -3.10 8.33 9.46
C LEU A 130 -4.32 9.09 8.93
N SER A 131 -5.54 8.76 9.38
CA SER A 131 -6.74 9.53 9.03
C SER A 131 -6.68 10.96 9.59
N SER A 132 -6.21 11.13 10.84
CA SER A 132 -6.06 12.44 11.48
C SER A 132 -5.00 13.32 10.81
N LEU A 133 -4.02 12.71 10.13
CA LEU A 133 -3.01 13.42 9.33
C LEU A 133 -3.48 13.73 7.91
N GLY A 134 -4.71 13.36 7.55
CA GLY A 134 -5.32 13.70 6.28
C GLY A 134 -5.11 12.67 5.15
N ALA A 135 -4.88 11.39 5.47
CA ALA A 135 -5.00 10.34 4.46
C ALA A 135 -6.42 10.30 3.89
N ASP A 136 -6.55 10.10 2.59
CA ASP A 136 -7.85 10.00 1.92
C ASP A 136 -8.43 8.58 1.99
N ALA A 137 -7.59 7.58 2.22
CA ALA A 137 -7.97 6.22 2.57
C ALA A 137 -6.84 5.55 3.37
N VAL A 138 -7.20 4.63 4.28
CA VAL A 138 -6.22 3.86 5.06
C VAL A 138 -6.53 2.37 4.98
N GLY A 139 -5.55 1.52 5.28
CA GLY A 139 -5.83 0.09 5.25
C GLY A 139 -4.64 -0.80 5.47
N ALA A 140 -4.76 -2.03 4.98
CA ALA A 140 -3.73 -3.06 5.09
C ALA A 140 -3.44 -3.71 3.74
N ASN A 141 -2.16 -4.08 3.55
CA ASN A 141 -1.77 -4.89 2.40
C ASN A 141 -0.65 -5.87 2.77
N CYS A 142 -0.50 -6.91 1.95
CA CYS A 142 0.57 -7.91 2.10
C CYS A 142 0.45 -8.76 3.38
N SER A 143 1.51 -9.47 3.74
CA SER A 143 1.70 -10.36 4.89
C SER A 143 0.78 -11.58 4.92
N THR A 144 -0.52 -11.40 4.89
CA THR A 144 -1.51 -12.46 5.12
C THR A 144 -2.50 -12.62 3.96
N GLY A 145 -3.26 -13.71 3.97
CA GLY A 145 -4.42 -13.92 3.11
C GLY A 145 -5.65 -13.11 3.56
N PRO A 146 -6.76 -13.16 2.78
CA PRO A 146 -7.96 -12.40 3.09
C PRO A 146 -8.59 -12.72 4.43
N ASP A 147 -8.61 -14.00 4.81
CA ASP A 147 -9.19 -14.51 6.05
C ASP A 147 -8.56 -13.88 7.29
N GLN A 148 -7.23 -13.86 7.35
CA GLN A 148 -6.47 -13.30 8.46
C GLN A 148 -6.52 -11.76 8.47
N MET A 149 -6.52 -11.12 7.29
CA MET A 149 -6.60 -9.67 7.17
C MET A 149 -7.96 -9.12 7.63
N ALA A 150 -9.04 -9.90 7.57
CA ALA A 150 -10.39 -9.42 7.90
C ALA A 150 -10.51 -8.83 9.31
N GLU A 151 -9.81 -9.38 10.31
CA GLU A 151 -9.83 -8.83 11.67
C GLU A 151 -9.09 -7.48 11.77
N VAL A 152 -7.99 -7.32 11.04
CA VAL A 152 -7.26 -6.04 10.92
C VAL A 152 -8.17 -4.97 10.34
N ILE A 153 -8.85 -5.28 9.24
CA ILE A 153 -9.79 -4.37 8.57
C ILE A 153 -10.95 -3.99 9.51
N ARG A 154 -11.53 -4.97 10.23
CA ARG A 154 -12.62 -4.72 11.17
C ARG A 154 -12.22 -3.79 12.32
N ARG A 155 -10.97 -3.88 12.79
CA ARG A 155 -10.44 -2.96 13.83
C ARG A 155 -10.28 -1.54 13.29
N MET A 156 -9.80 -1.39 12.06
CA MET A 156 -9.68 -0.08 11.41
C MET A 156 -11.04 0.56 11.16
N ALA A 157 -12.00 -0.18 10.62
CA ALA A 157 -13.34 0.32 10.29
C ALA A 157 -14.15 0.82 11.50
N LYS A 158 -13.79 0.42 12.71
CA LYS A 158 -14.43 0.89 13.94
C LYS A 158 -13.98 2.29 14.40
N VAL A 159 -12.90 2.81 13.86
CA VAL A 159 -12.22 3.99 14.43
C VAL A 159 -11.96 5.09 13.41
N THR A 160 -12.40 4.93 12.18
CA THR A 160 -12.27 5.96 11.14
C THR A 160 -13.43 5.90 10.17
N ASP A 161 -13.81 7.07 9.65
CA ASP A 161 -14.91 7.24 8.69
C ASP A 161 -14.39 7.37 7.23
N ILE A 162 -13.07 7.39 7.01
CA ILE A 162 -12.52 7.41 5.65
C ILE A 162 -12.46 5.99 5.06
N PRO A 163 -12.44 5.86 3.72
CA PRO A 163 -12.41 4.56 3.06
C PRO A 163 -11.30 3.63 3.56
N ILE A 164 -11.63 2.35 3.73
CA ILE A 164 -10.69 1.30 4.14
C ILE A 164 -10.25 0.50 2.92
N ILE A 165 -8.93 0.31 2.80
CA ILE A 165 -8.28 -0.47 1.74
C ILE A 165 -7.87 -1.84 2.26
N ALA A 166 -8.15 -2.89 1.50
CA ALA A 166 -7.63 -4.22 1.76
C ALA A 166 -7.02 -4.84 0.49
N LYS A 167 -5.72 -5.14 0.53
CA LYS A 167 -4.98 -5.78 -0.56
C LYS A 167 -4.18 -6.97 -0.02
N PRO A 168 -4.82 -8.13 0.26
CA PRO A 168 -4.14 -9.30 0.79
C PRO A 168 -3.27 -10.01 -0.26
N ASN A 169 -2.41 -10.91 0.20
CA ASN A 169 -1.75 -11.88 -0.66
C ASN A 169 -2.73 -12.98 -1.12
N ALA A 170 -2.36 -13.72 -2.16
CA ALA A 170 -3.06 -14.92 -2.58
C ALA A 170 -2.70 -16.12 -1.67
N GLY A 171 -3.04 -16.03 -0.39
CA GLY A 171 -2.65 -16.97 0.65
C GLY A 171 -1.32 -16.61 1.32
N LEU A 172 -0.71 -17.58 2.01
CA LEU A 172 0.58 -17.41 2.68
C LEU A 172 1.74 -17.78 1.74
N PRO A 173 2.87 -17.08 1.81
CA PRO A 173 4.03 -17.46 1.02
C PRO A 173 4.63 -18.79 1.50
N SER A 174 4.98 -19.66 0.56
CA SER A 174 5.73 -20.89 0.79
C SER A 174 6.89 -20.99 -0.21
N LEU A 175 7.83 -21.90 0.02
CA LEU A 175 8.90 -22.15 -0.93
C LEU A 175 8.60 -23.45 -1.71
N ASP A 176 8.75 -23.39 -3.03
CA ASP A 176 8.69 -24.58 -3.88
C ASP A 176 9.98 -25.40 -3.79
N GLU A 177 10.03 -26.53 -4.50
CA GLU A 177 11.20 -27.42 -4.55
C GLU A 177 12.47 -26.75 -5.09
N LYS A 178 12.34 -25.61 -5.77
CA LYS A 178 13.44 -24.81 -6.32
C LYS A 178 13.83 -23.63 -5.42
N GLY A 179 13.18 -23.49 -4.24
CA GLY A 179 13.41 -22.38 -3.31
C GLY A 179 12.78 -21.06 -3.79
N GLN A 180 11.83 -21.11 -4.73
CA GLN A 180 11.11 -19.92 -5.18
C GLN A 180 9.85 -19.70 -4.33
N THR A 181 9.56 -18.44 -4.02
CA THR A 181 8.33 -18.10 -3.30
C THR A 181 7.11 -18.32 -4.18
N VAL A 182 6.17 -19.13 -3.67
CA VAL A 182 4.89 -19.44 -4.31
C VAL A 182 3.74 -19.14 -3.34
N TYR A 183 2.56 -18.92 -3.90
CA TYR A 183 1.33 -18.67 -3.18
C TYR A 183 0.31 -19.72 -3.61
N ASP A 184 -0.39 -20.31 -2.67
CA ASP A 184 -1.22 -21.51 -2.88
C ASP A 184 -2.71 -21.22 -3.08
N MET A 185 -3.17 -19.99 -2.78
CA MET A 185 -4.57 -19.61 -2.94
C MET A 185 -4.88 -19.31 -4.41
N GLY A 186 -5.76 -20.10 -5.02
CA GLY A 186 -6.19 -19.91 -6.39
C GLY A 186 -7.20 -18.76 -6.57
N PRO A 187 -7.45 -18.33 -7.84
CA PRO A 187 -8.36 -17.20 -8.12
C PRO A 187 -9.79 -17.37 -7.61
N GLU A 188 -10.35 -18.58 -7.63
CA GLU A 188 -11.72 -18.84 -7.16
C GLU A 188 -11.84 -18.69 -5.63
N GLU A 189 -10.90 -19.25 -4.91
CA GLU A 189 -10.82 -19.16 -3.45
C GLU A 189 -10.56 -17.73 -3.02
N PHE A 190 -9.56 -17.08 -3.61
CA PHE A 190 -9.28 -15.66 -3.38
C PHE A 190 -10.53 -14.80 -3.57
N GLY A 191 -11.23 -14.98 -4.71
CA GLY A 191 -12.45 -14.22 -4.99
C GLY A 191 -13.56 -14.45 -3.96
N ALA A 192 -13.70 -15.67 -3.43
CA ALA A 192 -14.66 -15.99 -2.38
C ALA A 192 -14.29 -15.35 -1.04
N ASP A 193 -13.02 -15.44 -0.65
CA ASP A 193 -12.56 -14.95 0.64
C ASP A 193 -12.49 -13.41 0.71
N MET A 194 -12.43 -12.73 -0.44
CA MET A 194 -12.54 -11.26 -0.48
C MET A 194 -13.90 -10.74 0.01
N GLU A 195 -14.94 -11.59 0.06
CA GLU A 195 -16.22 -11.23 0.70
C GLU A 195 -16.05 -10.95 2.20
N LEU A 196 -15.12 -11.66 2.87
CA LEU A 196 -14.81 -11.45 4.29
C LEU A 196 -14.27 -10.04 4.55
N LEU A 197 -13.48 -9.50 3.62
CA LEU A 197 -12.92 -8.16 3.72
C LEU A 197 -13.97 -7.08 3.47
N LEU A 198 -14.86 -7.29 2.51
CA LEU A 198 -16.01 -6.41 2.28
C LEU A 198 -16.89 -6.38 3.54
N ASP A 199 -17.24 -7.55 4.09
CA ASP A 199 -18.06 -7.67 5.29
C ASP A 199 -17.36 -7.13 6.56
N ALA A 200 -16.02 -7.06 6.55
CA ALA A 200 -15.24 -6.43 7.61
C ALA A 200 -15.22 -4.91 7.53
N GLY A 201 -15.67 -4.30 6.42
CA GLY A 201 -15.75 -2.86 6.23
C GLY A 201 -14.79 -2.29 5.18
N ALA A 202 -14.09 -3.12 4.40
CA ALA A 202 -13.25 -2.62 3.30
C ALA A 202 -14.12 -2.11 2.14
N GLN A 203 -13.79 -0.93 1.62
CA GLN A 203 -14.47 -0.28 0.50
C GLN A 203 -13.61 -0.28 -0.77
N ILE A 204 -12.29 -0.38 -0.62
CA ILE A 204 -11.33 -0.47 -1.72
C ILE A 204 -10.63 -1.82 -1.61
N LEU A 205 -10.79 -2.65 -2.62
CA LEU A 205 -10.32 -4.03 -2.61
C LEU A 205 -9.34 -4.27 -3.76
N GLY A 206 -8.31 -5.03 -3.51
CA GLY A 206 -7.29 -5.38 -4.48
C GLY A 206 -6.51 -6.62 -4.06
N GLY A 207 -5.32 -6.79 -4.62
CA GLY A 207 -4.43 -7.87 -4.27
C GLY A 207 -2.99 -7.40 -4.14
N CYS A 208 -2.18 -8.18 -3.46
CA CYS A 208 -0.74 -7.98 -3.29
C CYS A 208 0.02 -9.20 -3.83
N CYS A 209 0.96 -9.74 -3.10
CA CYS A 209 1.81 -10.84 -3.56
C CYS A 209 1.02 -12.09 -3.96
N GLY A 210 1.44 -12.73 -5.04
CA GLY A 210 0.80 -13.93 -5.58
C GLY A 210 -0.48 -13.69 -6.39
N THR A 211 -1.07 -12.49 -6.34
CA THR A 211 -2.28 -12.21 -7.13
C THR A 211 -1.95 -11.95 -8.60
N THR A 212 -2.83 -12.41 -9.47
CA THR A 212 -2.77 -12.25 -10.92
C THR A 212 -4.02 -11.51 -11.42
N PRO A 213 -4.07 -11.07 -12.69
CA PRO A 213 -5.29 -10.50 -13.27
C PRO A 213 -6.53 -11.40 -13.11
N GLU A 214 -6.34 -12.72 -13.10
CA GLU A 214 -7.43 -13.67 -12.91
C GLU A 214 -8.00 -13.61 -11.48
N HIS A 215 -7.17 -13.45 -10.46
CA HIS A 215 -7.62 -13.25 -9.08
C HIS A 215 -8.49 -11.99 -8.97
N ILE A 216 -8.04 -10.89 -9.56
CA ILE A 216 -8.80 -9.63 -9.55
C ILE A 216 -10.12 -9.79 -10.33
N ARG A 217 -10.11 -10.48 -11.46
CA ARG A 217 -11.31 -10.76 -12.24
C ARG A 217 -12.34 -11.57 -11.45
N LYS A 218 -11.90 -12.61 -10.73
CA LYS A 218 -12.78 -13.43 -9.89
C LYS A 218 -13.33 -12.64 -8.71
N MET A 219 -12.50 -11.87 -8.04
CA MET A 219 -12.92 -10.94 -6.99
C MET A 219 -14.00 -9.99 -7.52
N THR A 220 -13.74 -9.30 -8.62
CA THR A 220 -14.69 -8.32 -9.20
C THR A 220 -16.01 -8.97 -9.58
N TYR A 221 -15.97 -10.16 -10.19
CA TYR A 221 -17.18 -10.91 -10.54
C TYR A 221 -17.98 -11.31 -9.29
N ARG A 222 -17.29 -11.79 -8.26
CA ARG A 222 -17.90 -12.27 -7.02
C ARG A 222 -18.56 -11.14 -6.22
N LEU A 223 -17.94 -9.98 -6.21
CA LEU A 223 -18.41 -8.81 -5.46
C LEU A 223 -19.38 -7.92 -6.26
N ALA A 224 -19.62 -8.24 -7.53
CA ALA A 224 -20.54 -7.47 -8.38
C ALA A 224 -21.94 -7.38 -7.76
N GLY A 225 -22.43 -6.15 -7.56
CA GLY A 225 -23.75 -5.90 -6.97
C GLY A 225 -23.84 -6.03 -5.45
N ARG A 226 -22.75 -6.36 -4.76
CA ARG A 226 -22.71 -6.31 -3.30
C ARG A 226 -22.74 -4.85 -2.82
N PRO A 227 -23.49 -4.51 -1.76
CA PRO A 227 -23.44 -3.17 -1.19
C PRO A 227 -22.06 -2.88 -0.61
N VAL A 228 -21.58 -1.66 -0.87
CA VAL A 228 -20.33 -1.17 -0.26
C VAL A 228 -20.64 -0.74 1.18
N PRO A 229 -19.83 -1.11 2.17
CA PRO A 229 -20.00 -0.65 3.55
C PRO A 229 -19.98 0.89 3.64
N VAL A 230 -20.81 1.44 4.54
CA VAL A 230 -20.91 2.90 4.78
C VAL A 230 -20.30 3.23 6.13
#